data_6509045466bff2d9381c20d0aeb783d2
#
_entry.id   6509045466bff2d9381c20d0aeb783d2
#
_cell.length_a   1.000
_cell.length_b   1.000
_cell.length_c   1.000
_cell.angle_alpha   90.00
_cell.angle_beta   90.00
_cell.angle_gamma   90.00
#
_symmetry.space_group_name_H-M   'P 1'
#
loop_
_entity.id
_entity.type
_entity.pdbx_description
1 polymer ?
#
loop_
_entity_poly.entity_id
_entity_poly.type
_entity_poly.pdbx_seq_one_letter_code
_entity_poly.pdbx_strand_id
1 'polypeptide(L)'
;MIKINFIIIFFFSIYSYSQPYSINFNEYLELSKKNKFQLIDVRTNDEFNINRLTKAININFYDSIFLRRFEKFNKEDNILLYCRSGRRSLLGAEILVKNGYKNIYDLKGGVISIDKSILDFTPLDD
;
A
#
# COMPACT_ATOMS: atom_id res chain seq x y z
N MET A 1 -11.09 -55.11 27.89
CA MET A 1 -11.71 -54.01 27.16
C MET A 1 -10.64 -52.90 26.95
N ILE A 2 -10.25 -52.69 25.72
CA ILE A 2 -9.33 -51.59 25.39
C ILE A 2 -10.17 -50.35 25.14
N LYS A 3 -10.04 -49.33 26.00
CA LYS A 3 -10.65 -48.01 25.78
C LYS A 3 -9.79 -47.24 24.81
N ILE A 4 -10.22 -47.11 23.55
CA ILE A 4 -9.57 -46.26 22.57
C ILE A 4 -10.03 -44.85 22.85
N ASN A 5 -9.12 -44.03 23.46
CA ASN A 5 -9.32 -42.62 23.57
C ASN A 5 -9.01 -41.96 22.21
N PHE A 6 -10.03 -41.54 21.50
CA PHE A 6 -9.89 -40.71 20.33
C PHE A 6 -9.48 -39.29 20.78
N ILE A 7 -8.18 -38.96 20.64
CA ILE A 7 -7.71 -37.59 20.77
C ILE A 7 -8.01 -36.90 19.45
N ILE A 8 -9.06 -36.07 19.45
CA ILE A 8 -9.38 -35.18 18.33
C ILE A 8 -8.36 -34.01 18.41
N ILE A 9 -7.34 -34.09 17.59
CA ILE A 9 -6.38 -32.98 17.42
C ILE A 9 -7.06 -31.96 16.51
N PHE A 10 -7.59 -30.88 17.11
CA PHE A 10 -8.03 -29.71 16.36
C PHE A 10 -6.80 -29.00 15.79
N PHE A 11 -6.55 -29.18 14.52
CA PHE A 11 -5.60 -28.33 13.79
C PHE A 11 -6.24 -26.94 13.64
N PHE A 12 -5.94 -26.04 14.55
CA PHE A 12 -6.16 -24.63 14.33
C PHE A 12 -5.15 -24.18 13.27
N SER A 13 -5.59 -24.12 12.01
CA SER A 13 -4.84 -23.44 10.97
C SER A 13 -4.85 -21.94 11.32
N ILE A 14 -3.75 -21.46 11.89
CA ILE A 14 -3.55 -20.03 12.12
C ILE A 14 -3.28 -19.42 10.76
N TYR A 15 -4.33 -18.91 10.10
CA TYR A 15 -4.17 -18.04 8.95
C TYR A 15 -3.54 -16.74 9.44
N SER A 16 -2.24 -16.64 9.33
CA SER A 16 -1.53 -15.38 9.53
C SER A 16 -1.87 -14.48 8.35
N TYR A 17 -2.85 -13.59 8.53
CA TYR A 17 -3.09 -12.52 7.57
C TYR A 17 -1.93 -11.53 7.68
N SER A 18 -1.11 -11.44 6.63
CA SER A 18 -0.14 -10.37 6.51
C SER A 18 -0.88 -9.04 6.44
N GLN A 19 -0.35 -8.02 7.12
CA GLN A 19 -0.87 -6.66 7.10
C GLN A 19 0.11 -5.78 6.30
N PRO A 20 -0.38 -4.71 5.66
CA PRO A 20 0.50 -3.73 5.06
C PRO A 20 1.34 -3.02 6.13
N TYR A 21 2.52 -2.54 5.74
CA TYR A 21 3.37 -1.72 6.60
C TYR A 21 2.91 -0.27 6.54
N SER A 22 2.52 0.31 7.69
CA SER A 22 2.17 1.72 7.77
C SER A 22 3.40 2.51 8.21
N ILE A 23 3.92 3.36 7.33
CA ILE A 23 5.16 4.11 7.53
C ILE A 23 4.93 5.60 7.29
N ASN A 24 5.70 6.44 7.98
CA ASN A 24 5.71 7.86 7.71
C ASN A 24 6.66 8.20 6.54
N PHE A 25 6.63 9.46 6.10
CA PHE A 25 7.41 9.88 4.93
C PHE A 25 8.92 9.79 5.16
N ASN A 26 9.39 10.10 6.37
CA ASN A 26 10.83 9.99 6.68
C ASN A 26 11.30 8.54 6.67
N GLU A 27 10.50 7.62 7.19
CA GLU A 27 10.77 6.17 7.12
C GLU A 27 10.82 5.70 5.65
N TYR A 28 9.88 6.17 4.81
CA TYR A 28 9.91 5.89 3.38
C TYR A 28 11.20 6.40 2.73
N LEU A 29 11.61 7.63 3.02
CA LEU A 29 12.84 8.19 2.47
C LEU A 29 14.08 7.34 2.84
N GLU A 30 14.17 6.90 4.09
CA GLU A 30 15.26 6.03 4.52
C GLU A 30 15.25 4.65 3.83
N LEU A 31 14.08 4.03 3.71
CA LEU A 31 13.93 2.74 3.03
C LEU A 31 14.23 2.85 1.52
N SER A 32 13.82 3.95 0.90
CA SER A 32 14.02 4.18 -0.54
C SER A 32 15.47 4.40 -0.95
N LYS A 33 16.36 4.73 0.00
CA LYS A 33 17.81 4.78 -0.25
C LYS A 33 18.41 3.41 -0.56
N LYS A 34 17.81 2.35 -0.02
CA LYS A 34 18.33 0.97 -0.11
C LYS A 34 17.50 0.07 -1.00
N ASN A 35 16.24 0.45 -1.25
CA ASN A 35 15.27 -0.38 -1.98
C ASN A 35 14.56 0.44 -3.05
N LYS A 36 14.30 -0.19 -4.19
CA LYS A 36 13.43 0.39 -5.20
C LYS A 36 11.98 0.28 -4.76
N PHE A 37 11.24 1.38 -4.85
CA PHE A 37 9.80 1.44 -4.59
C PHE A 37 9.02 1.85 -5.84
N GLN A 38 7.84 1.27 -6.00
CA GLN A 38 6.77 1.82 -6.84
C GLN A 38 5.94 2.75 -5.97
N LEU A 39 5.86 4.01 -6.35
CA LEU A 39 5.10 5.03 -5.61
C LEU A 39 3.75 5.23 -6.29
N ILE A 40 2.68 4.90 -5.60
CA ILE A 40 1.32 4.89 -6.15
C ILE A 40 0.45 5.90 -5.42
N ASP A 41 -0.03 6.90 -6.16
CA ASP A 41 -1.05 7.82 -5.71
C ASP A 41 -2.43 7.22 -5.96
N VAL A 42 -3.14 6.87 -4.89
CA VAL A 42 -4.48 6.27 -5.01
C VAL A 42 -5.61 7.29 -4.92
N ARG A 43 -5.27 8.59 -4.98
CA ARG A 43 -6.26 9.66 -5.06
C ARG A 43 -6.96 9.65 -6.41
N THR A 44 -8.00 10.48 -6.52
CA THR A 44 -8.67 10.68 -7.81
C THR A 44 -7.72 11.29 -8.84
N ASN A 45 -8.06 11.13 -10.11
CA ASN A 45 -7.30 11.74 -11.21
C ASN A 45 -7.22 13.28 -11.06
N ASP A 46 -8.31 13.91 -10.65
CA ASP A 46 -8.35 15.36 -10.44
C ASP A 46 -7.41 15.81 -9.32
N GLU A 47 -7.39 15.11 -8.19
CA GLU A 47 -6.45 15.38 -7.10
C GLU A 47 -5.00 15.22 -7.57
N PHE A 48 -4.71 14.13 -8.28
CA PHE A 48 -3.39 13.85 -8.85
C PHE A 48 -2.94 14.92 -9.85
N ASN A 49 -3.87 15.44 -10.65
CA ASN A 49 -3.59 16.46 -11.64
C ASN A 49 -3.31 17.84 -11.04
N ILE A 50 -3.79 18.13 -9.84
CA ILE A 50 -3.48 19.38 -9.13
C ILE A 50 -2.03 19.38 -8.61
N ASN A 51 -1.63 18.32 -7.94
CA ASN A 51 -0.28 18.12 -7.44
C ASN A 51 -0.06 16.64 -7.09
N ARG A 52 1.19 16.22 -7.02
CA ARG A 52 1.56 14.83 -6.71
C ARG A 52 3.00 14.75 -6.21
N LEU A 53 3.35 13.65 -5.60
CA LEU A 53 4.75 13.34 -5.33
C LEU A 53 5.46 13.00 -6.65
N THR A 54 6.69 13.48 -6.79
CA THR A 54 7.53 13.19 -7.96
C THR A 54 7.63 11.68 -8.22
N LYS A 55 7.49 11.28 -9.48
CA LYS A 55 7.50 9.89 -9.95
C LYS A 55 6.32 9.03 -9.51
N ALA A 56 5.30 9.59 -8.88
CA ALA A 56 4.11 8.83 -8.54
C ALA A 56 3.31 8.43 -9.79
N ILE A 57 2.75 7.23 -9.73
CA ILE A 57 1.80 6.70 -10.70
C ILE A 57 0.41 6.81 -10.08
N ASN A 58 -0.57 7.34 -10.82
CA ASN A 58 -1.94 7.41 -10.33
C ASN A 58 -2.71 6.13 -10.63
N ILE A 59 -3.23 5.51 -9.59
CA ILE A 59 -4.21 4.42 -9.66
C ILE A 59 -5.34 4.76 -8.69
N ASN A 60 -6.41 5.34 -9.20
CA ASN A 60 -7.52 5.81 -8.39
C ASN A 60 -8.18 4.66 -7.61
N PHE A 61 -8.23 4.81 -6.28
CA PHE A 61 -8.86 3.82 -5.38
C PHE A 61 -10.32 3.52 -5.74
N TYR A 62 -11.05 4.50 -6.25
CA TYR A 62 -12.46 4.36 -6.62
C TYR A 62 -12.68 3.72 -7.99
N ASP A 63 -11.62 3.43 -8.75
CA ASP A 63 -11.75 2.73 -10.03
C ASP A 63 -12.31 1.31 -9.80
N SER A 64 -13.33 0.94 -10.58
CA SER A 64 -13.95 -0.40 -10.51
C SER A 64 -12.95 -1.54 -10.77
N ILE A 65 -11.87 -1.24 -11.48
CA ILE A 65 -10.78 -2.19 -11.79
C ILE A 65 -9.49 -1.89 -11.00
N PHE A 66 -9.60 -1.27 -9.83
CA PHE A 66 -8.46 -0.86 -9.01
C PHE A 66 -7.41 -1.98 -8.86
N LEU A 67 -7.82 -3.15 -8.39
CA LEU A 67 -6.92 -4.27 -8.19
C LEU A 67 -6.24 -4.73 -9.49
N ARG A 68 -6.99 -4.78 -10.60
CA ARG A 68 -6.45 -5.19 -11.91
C ARG A 68 -5.35 -4.26 -12.42
N ARG A 69 -5.40 -2.98 -12.07
CA ARG A 69 -4.35 -2.02 -12.46
C ARG A 69 -2.99 -2.29 -11.82
N PHE A 70 -2.96 -3.09 -10.76
CA PHE A 70 -1.71 -3.52 -10.12
C PHE A 70 -1.10 -4.78 -10.76
N GLU A 71 -1.78 -5.45 -11.69
CA GLU A 71 -1.26 -6.66 -12.35
C GLU A 71 0.06 -6.43 -13.11
N LYS A 72 0.35 -5.19 -13.50
CA LYS A 72 1.62 -4.80 -14.11
C LYS A 72 2.83 -4.84 -13.16
N PHE A 73 2.59 -4.91 -11.85
CA PHE A 73 3.63 -5.03 -10.85
C PHE A 73 3.80 -6.47 -10.41
N ASN A 74 5.03 -6.85 -10.03
CA ASN A 74 5.29 -8.15 -9.44
C ASN A 74 4.80 -8.18 -8.00
N LYS A 75 4.35 -9.36 -7.56
CA LYS A 75 3.91 -9.58 -6.17
C LYS A 75 4.99 -9.33 -5.12
N GLU A 76 6.27 -9.37 -5.53
CA GLU A 76 7.45 -9.14 -4.71
C GLU A 76 7.91 -7.67 -4.70
N ASP A 77 7.34 -6.82 -5.56
CA ASP A 77 7.72 -5.41 -5.63
C ASP A 77 7.39 -4.68 -4.33
N ASN A 78 8.28 -3.77 -3.92
CA ASN A 78 7.97 -2.82 -2.86
C ASN A 78 7.05 -1.74 -3.43
N ILE A 79 5.84 -1.66 -2.93
CA ILE A 79 4.83 -0.71 -3.39
C ILE A 79 4.38 0.14 -2.21
N LEU A 80 4.58 1.45 -2.31
CA LEU A 80 4.03 2.42 -1.36
C LEU A 80 2.81 3.09 -1.96
N LEU A 81 1.67 2.98 -1.28
CA LEU A 81 0.45 3.70 -1.61
C LEU A 81 0.34 4.96 -0.75
N TYR A 82 -0.13 6.04 -1.33
CA TYR A 82 -0.51 7.22 -0.56
C TYR A 82 -1.82 7.82 -1.07
N CYS A 83 -2.51 8.51 -0.18
CA CYS A 83 -3.64 9.36 -0.51
C CYS A 83 -3.54 10.69 0.24
N ARG A 84 -4.63 11.42 0.38
CA ARG A 84 -4.63 12.70 1.08
C ARG A 84 -4.35 12.54 2.58
N SER A 85 -5.08 11.67 3.27
CA SER A 85 -5.07 11.52 4.74
C SER A 85 -4.66 10.13 5.25
N GLY A 86 -4.43 9.17 4.36
CA GLY A 86 -4.03 7.80 4.68
C GLY A 86 -5.15 6.76 4.69
N ARG A 87 -6.42 7.15 4.61
CA ARG A 87 -7.53 6.19 4.68
C ARG A 87 -7.66 5.32 3.42
N ARG A 88 -7.73 5.94 2.24
CA ARG A 88 -7.85 5.22 0.95
C ARG A 88 -6.62 4.35 0.69
N SER A 89 -5.45 4.87 0.99
CA SER A 89 -4.19 4.13 0.80
C SER A 89 -4.11 2.92 1.71
N LEU A 90 -4.54 3.01 2.97
CA LEU A 90 -4.57 1.86 3.86
C LEU A 90 -5.54 0.78 3.35
N LEU A 91 -6.76 1.16 2.97
CA LEU A 91 -7.74 0.23 2.42
C LEU A 91 -7.24 -0.42 1.12
N GLY A 92 -6.63 0.35 0.23
CA GLY A 92 -6.01 -0.16 -0.99
C GLY A 92 -4.87 -1.12 -0.71
N ALA A 93 -4.01 -0.78 0.25
CA ALA A 93 -2.91 -1.64 0.69
C ALA A 93 -3.41 -2.98 1.25
N GLU A 94 -4.47 -2.97 2.06
CA GLU A 94 -5.10 -4.19 2.58
C GLU A 94 -5.66 -5.09 1.46
N ILE A 95 -6.27 -4.49 0.43
CA ILE A 95 -6.75 -5.23 -0.75
C ILE A 95 -5.58 -5.93 -1.44
N LEU A 96 -4.46 -5.24 -1.64
CA LEU A 96 -3.28 -5.79 -2.30
C LEU A 96 -2.68 -6.95 -1.50
N VAL A 97 -2.51 -6.79 -0.19
CA VAL A 97 -1.97 -7.85 0.67
C VAL A 97 -2.86 -9.09 0.63
N LYS A 98 -4.18 -8.93 0.68
CA LYS A 98 -5.14 -10.05 0.56
C LYS A 98 -5.04 -10.76 -0.80
N ASN A 99 -4.54 -10.08 -1.82
CA ASN A 99 -4.38 -10.62 -3.17
C ASN A 99 -2.93 -11.03 -3.50
N GLY A 100 -2.11 -11.26 -2.47
CA GLY A 100 -0.81 -11.91 -2.59
C GLY A 100 0.37 -10.97 -2.84
N TYR A 101 0.18 -9.65 -2.79
CA TYR A 101 1.29 -8.70 -2.82
C TYR A 101 1.98 -8.69 -1.46
N LYS A 102 3.31 -8.87 -1.42
CA LYS A 102 4.03 -9.20 -0.19
C LYS A 102 4.65 -7.99 0.52
N ASN A 103 5.02 -6.96 -0.24
CA ASN A 103 5.77 -5.83 0.28
C ASN A 103 4.99 -4.53 0.05
N ILE A 104 3.86 -4.41 0.72
CA ILE A 104 2.94 -3.29 0.57
C ILE A 104 3.04 -2.37 1.76
N TYR A 105 3.20 -1.09 1.45
CA TYR A 105 3.36 0.02 2.39
C TYR A 105 2.25 1.04 2.18
N ASP A 106 1.84 1.65 3.26
CA ASP A 106 0.88 2.75 3.30
C ASP A 106 1.54 3.97 3.93
N LEU A 107 1.39 5.13 3.31
CA LEU A 107 1.89 6.38 3.86
C LEU A 107 0.97 6.88 4.97
N LYS A 108 1.38 6.68 6.21
CA LYS A 108 0.64 7.08 7.39
C LYS A 108 0.40 8.58 7.41
N GLY A 109 -0.87 8.95 7.54
CA GLY A 109 -1.29 10.35 7.56
C GLY A 109 -1.40 11.02 6.18
N GLY A 110 -1.01 10.31 5.10
CA GLY A 110 -1.11 10.80 3.73
C GLY A 110 -0.26 12.03 3.41
N VAL A 111 -0.49 12.64 2.26
CA VAL A 111 0.31 13.80 1.82
C VAL A 111 0.13 15.03 2.68
N ILE A 112 -1.00 15.18 3.39
CA ILE A 112 -1.21 16.31 4.31
C ILE A 112 -0.30 16.24 5.54
N SER A 113 0.26 15.08 5.87
CA SER A 113 1.22 14.90 6.98
C SER A 113 2.65 15.31 6.62
N ILE A 114 2.92 15.57 5.34
CA ILE A 114 4.24 15.88 4.85
C ILE A 114 4.46 17.40 4.91
N ASP A 115 5.61 17.82 5.42
CA ASP A 115 5.98 19.24 5.38
C ASP A 115 6.14 19.69 3.93
N LYS A 116 5.34 20.68 3.52
CA LYS A 116 5.35 21.21 2.15
C LYS A 116 6.68 21.77 1.71
N SER A 117 7.55 22.17 2.65
CA SER A 117 8.88 22.66 2.35
C SER A 117 9.84 21.56 1.87
N ILE A 118 9.52 20.29 2.17
CA ILE A 118 10.32 19.12 1.79
C ILE A 118 9.77 18.47 0.51
N LEU A 119 8.54 18.84 0.11
CA LEU A 119 7.85 18.24 -1.01
C LEU A 119 8.20 18.93 -2.32
N ASP A 120 8.76 18.15 -3.20
CA ASP A 120 8.78 18.46 -4.62
C ASP A 120 7.46 18.03 -5.25
N PHE A 121 6.39 18.80 -5.00
CA PHE A 121 5.17 18.68 -5.76
C PHE A 121 5.44 19.22 -7.15
N THR A 122 5.53 18.36 -8.13
CA THR A 122 5.59 18.79 -9.51
C THR A 122 4.18 19.27 -9.90
N PRO A 123 3.96 20.59 -10.11
CA PRO A 123 2.74 21.06 -10.75
C PRO A 123 2.62 20.40 -12.12
N LEU A 124 1.39 20.24 -12.61
CA LEU A 124 1.22 19.92 -14.02
C LEU A 124 1.83 21.05 -14.83
N ASP A 125 2.73 20.71 -15.73
CA ASP A 125 3.08 21.60 -16.83
C ASP A 125 1.80 21.75 -17.68
N ASP A 126 1.30 22.98 -17.81
CA ASP A 126 0.15 23.34 -18.65
C ASP A 126 0.42 23.03 -20.13
#